data_79381d776f38dbcfef6b50d54c60080d
#
_entry.id   79381d776f38dbcfef6b50d54c60080d
#
_cell.length_a   1.000
_cell.length_b   1.000
_cell.length_c   1.000
_cell.angle_alpha   90.00
_cell.angle_beta   90.00
_cell.angle_gamma   90.00
#
_symmetry.space_group_name_H-M   'P 1'
#
loop_
_entity.id
_entity.type
_entity.pdbx_description
1 polymer ?
#
loop_
_entity_poly.entity_id
_entity_poly.type
_entity_poly.pdbx_seq_one_letter_code
_entity_poly.pdbx_strand_id
1 'polypeptide(L)'
;MSENPPDGPQYGRGPNPDQPDPNTPQTPGNGYPPPGNYPHQGSYPPPPGNYPPQGNYPPQGGYPPPPGNYPPPPGNYPPQGGYPPPGNYGNYGNQNYGQTPLGPNPGRLDVGAALSYGFDKFKANTGPWLGITAIVWAVSVAVFIVTFASTLTAAVAAADRGESTAVAATSGAFLVVTTIATFVSYFVNAAYVRGALDETGGPQKPTFGRFFQLTNVPQIAVLALIWTVASVVLSFVPFLGTVLLIVIGFLANFALTFLIDRNQSAIESIKSSIDLTVKNFGPVLLLLLALAAINFVGIVLCGLGLLITLPVSVIATNYAYRVLTGGPLTPAR
;
A
#
# COMPACT_ATOMS: atom_id res chain seq x y z
N MET A 1 -56.65 -48.82 13.02
CA MET A 1 -55.99 -48.78 14.35
C MET A 1 -54.67 -48.09 14.11
N SER A 2 -54.60 -46.86 14.45
CA SER A 2 -53.48 -45.97 14.22
C SER A 2 -52.98 -45.56 15.59
N GLU A 3 -51.80 -46.01 16.01
CA GLU A 3 -51.15 -45.61 17.24
C GLU A 3 -50.14 -44.52 16.97
N ASN A 4 -50.30 -43.39 17.70
CA ASN A 4 -49.37 -42.31 17.75
C ASN A 4 -48.22 -42.62 18.72
N PRO A 5 -46.96 -42.27 18.43
CA PRO A 5 -45.88 -42.36 19.41
C PRO A 5 -45.85 -41.12 20.32
N PRO A 6 -45.30 -41.23 21.55
CA PRO A 6 -45.40 -40.23 22.61
C PRO A 6 -44.42 -39.06 22.46
N ASP A 7 -44.85 -37.92 23.03
CA ASP A 7 -44.18 -36.64 23.11
C ASP A 7 -42.79 -36.69 23.79
N GLY A 8 -41.76 -36.11 23.14
CA GLY A 8 -40.46 -35.83 23.76
C GLY A 8 -40.44 -34.48 24.50
N PRO A 9 -39.48 -34.26 25.45
CA PRO A 9 -39.53 -33.12 26.36
C PRO A 9 -39.24 -31.78 25.68
N GLN A 10 -40.11 -30.79 25.98
CA GLN A 10 -39.93 -29.40 25.58
C GLN A 10 -38.79 -28.75 26.34
N TYR A 11 -37.74 -28.29 25.63
CA TYR A 11 -36.74 -27.36 26.16
C TYR A 11 -37.32 -25.93 26.18
N GLY A 12 -37.32 -25.33 27.40
CA GLY A 12 -37.79 -23.99 27.63
C GLY A 12 -37.02 -22.93 26.83
N ARG A 13 -37.76 -22.01 26.20
CA ARG A 13 -37.24 -20.78 25.59
C ARG A 13 -36.67 -19.89 26.68
N GLY A 14 -35.40 -19.52 26.57
CA GLY A 14 -34.76 -18.49 27.36
C GLY A 14 -35.34 -17.08 27.07
N PRO A 15 -35.18 -16.14 28.01
CA PRO A 15 -35.82 -14.83 27.92
C PRO A 15 -35.23 -13.99 26.80
N ASN A 16 -36.15 -13.28 26.12
CA ASN A 16 -35.87 -12.30 25.06
C ASN A 16 -35.16 -11.06 25.66
N PRO A 17 -34.02 -10.58 25.15
CA PRO A 17 -33.28 -9.47 25.75
C PRO A 17 -33.96 -8.08 25.64
N ASP A 18 -35.06 -7.94 24.92
CA ASP A 18 -35.73 -6.64 24.67
C ASP A 18 -37.02 -6.38 25.45
N GLN A 19 -37.27 -7.12 26.55
CA GLN A 19 -38.45 -6.89 27.38
C GLN A 19 -38.09 -6.37 28.77
N PRO A 20 -38.53 -5.19 29.22
CA PRO A 20 -38.27 -4.66 30.54
C PRO A 20 -38.94 -5.48 31.65
N ASP A 21 -38.21 -5.77 32.72
CA ASP A 21 -38.65 -6.48 33.90
C ASP A 21 -39.66 -5.59 34.70
N PRO A 22 -40.87 -6.09 35.05
CA PRO A 22 -41.89 -5.30 35.75
C PRO A 22 -41.59 -5.03 37.24
N ASN A 23 -40.46 -5.53 37.80
CA ASN A 23 -40.15 -5.37 39.22
C ASN A 23 -38.99 -4.41 39.55
N THR A 24 -38.58 -3.54 38.66
CA THR A 24 -37.56 -2.53 38.96
C THR A 24 -38.15 -1.23 39.50
N PRO A 25 -37.76 -0.71 40.70
CA PRO A 25 -38.23 0.56 41.20
C PRO A 25 -37.82 1.74 40.34
N GLN A 26 -38.77 2.55 39.92
CA GLN A 26 -38.55 3.77 39.11
C GLN A 26 -38.02 4.91 39.98
N THR A 27 -36.87 5.43 39.62
CA THR A 27 -36.33 6.71 40.11
C THR A 27 -36.88 7.86 39.26
N PRO A 28 -37.27 9.02 39.85
CA PRO A 28 -37.89 10.11 39.08
C PRO A 28 -36.87 10.80 38.14
N GLY A 29 -37.31 11.01 36.88
CA GLY A 29 -36.51 11.49 35.80
C GLY A 29 -36.29 12.98 35.72
N ASN A 30 -35.28 13.34 34.95
CA ASN A 30 -35.17 14.64 34.32
C ASN A 30 -35.47 14.50 32.83
N GLY A 31 -36.57 15.16 32.42
CA GLY A 31 -37.07 15.11 31.07
C GLY A 31 -36.22 15.91 30.08
N TYR A 32 -35.97 15.30 28.93
CA TYR A 32 -35.53 16.02 27.75
C TYR A 32 -36.71 16.37 26.86
N PRO A 33 -36.76 17.59 26.29
CA PRO A 33 -37.81 17.95 25.35
C PRO A 33 -37.58 17.31 23.95
N PRO A 34 -38.68 17.10 23.17
CA PRO A 34 -38.58 16.49 21.84
C PRO A 34 -37.93 17.40 20.78
N PRO A 35 -37.35 16.83 19.71
CA PRO A 35 -36.68 17.59 18.66
C PRO A 35 -37.70 18.37 17.82
N GLY A 36 -37.52 19.72 17.81
CA GLY A 36 -38.25 20.63 16.96
C GLY A 36 -37.72 20.72 15.55
N ASN A 37 -38.60 20.93 14.58
CA ASN A 37 -38.41 21.13 13.16
C ASN A 37 -37.36 22.21 12.85
N TYR A 38 -36.40 21.91 11.95
CA TYR A 38 -35.50 22.88 11.35
C TYR A 38 -36.19 23.57 10.16
N PRO A 39 -36.20 24.90 10.08
CA PRO A 39 -36.61 25.62 8.87
C PRO A 39 -35.44 25.78 7.90
N HIS A 40 -35.78 25.85 6.61
CA HIS A 40 -34.95 25.95 5.44
C HIS A 40 -33.98 27.15 5.41
N GLN A 41 -32.88 26.90 4.78
CA GLN A 41 -31.84 27.71 4.18
C GLN A 41 -32.19 29.19 3.89
N GLY A 42 -31.42 30.11 4.49
CA GLY A 42 -31.34 31.52 4.11
C GLY A 42 -29.89 31.88 3.77
N SER A 43 -29.73 32.62 2.68
CA SER A 43 -28.51 33.09 2.03
C SER A 43 -27.55 33.82 2.97
N TYR A 44 -26.23 33.54 2.84
CA TYR A 44 -25.17 34.26 3.54
C TYR A 44 -24.91 35.63 2.90
N PRO A 45 -24.79 36.70 3.69
CA PRO A 45 -24.28 37.98 3.20
C PRO A 45 -22.74 37.97 3.11
N PRO A 46 -22.12 38.86 2.26
CA PRO A 46 -20.68 38.93 2.07
C PRO A 46 -19.93 39.49 3.28
N PRO A 47 -18.63 39.17 3.47
CA PRO A 47 -17.86 39.62 4.62
C PRO A 47 -17.55 41.12 4.55
N PRO A 48 -17.62 41.84 5.68
CA PRO A 48 -17.15 43.24 5.77
C PRO A 48 -15.65 43.30 5.92
N GLY A 49 -15.09 44.37 5.35
CA GLY A 49 -13.66 44.62 5.20
C GLY A 49 -12.91 45.00 6.48
N ASN A 50 -11.61 45.01 6.32
CA ASN A 50 -10.49 45.63 7.03
C ASN A 50 -10.68 46.06 8.49
N TYR A 51 -10.02 45.35 9.42
CA TYR A 51 -9.70 45.81 10.76
C TYR A 51 -8.28 46.39 10.83
N PRO A 52 -8.05 47.51 11.53
CA PRO A 52 -6.71 48.05 11.76
C PRO A 52 -5.93 47.25 12.81
N PRO A 53 -4.58 47.36 12.85
CA PRO A 53 -3.74 46.57 13.75
C PRO A 53 -3.91 47.00 15.21
N GLN A 54 -4.16 46.03 16.08
CA GLN A 54 -4.30 46.21 17.51
C GLN A 54 -2.94 46.28 18.20
N GLY A 55 -2.74 47.34 18.98
CA GLY A 55 -1.53 47.66 19.70
C GLY A 55 -1.25 46.76 20.91
N ASN A 56 0.00 46.85 21.37
CA ASN A 56 0.62 46.15 22.49
C ASN A 56 -0.16 46.24 23.80
N TYR A 57 -0.45 45.07 24.43
CA TYR A 57 -0.84 44.99 25.84
C TYR A 57 0.37 44.67 26.73
N PRO A 58 0.49 45.25 27.93
CA PRO A 58 1.54 44.95 28.89
C PRO A 58 1.33 43.59 29.57
N PRO A 59 2.39 42.96 30.12
CA PRO A 59 2.30 41.63 30.75
C PRO A 59 1.57 41.70 32.09
N GLN A 60 0.56 40.85 32.24
CA GLN A 60 -0.24 40.69 33.46
C GLN A 60 0.46 39.73 34.42
N GLY A 61 0.61 40.20 35.68
CA GLY A 61 1.33 39.56 36.77
C GLY A 61 0.79 38.18 37.19
N GLY A 62 1.70 37.38 37.76
CA GLY A 62 1.47 36.01 38.18
C GLY A 62 0.48 35.84 39.33
N TYR A 63 -0.33 34.80 39.24
CA TYR A 63 -1.12 34.27 40.37
C TYR A 63 -0.30 33.23 41.13
N PRO A 64 -0.41 33.17 42.46
CA PRO A 64 0.24 32.16 43.29
C PRO A 64 -0.45 30.79 43.14
N PRO A 65 0.29 29.67 43.32
CA PRO A 65 -0.27 28.35 43.18
C PRO A 65 -1.20 28.01 44.36
N PRO A 66 -2.31 27.25 44.16
CA PRO A 66 -3.17 26.78 45.24
C PRO A 66 -2.51 25.65 46.03
N PRO A 67 -2.67 25.57 47.33
CA PRO A 67 -2.24 24.44 48.16
C PRO A 67 -3.36 23.40 48.24
N GLY A 68 -3.01 22.13 48.12
CA GLY A 68 -3.97 21.05 48.40
C GLY A 68 -3.68 19.73 47.69
N ASN A 69 -3.09 18.80 48.44
CA ASN A 69 -3.00 17.40 48.08
C ASN A 69 -4.39 16.76 48.01
N TYR A 70 -4.78 16.25 46.85
CA TYR A 70 -5.86 15.28 46.72
C TYR A 70 -5.27 13.91 46.36
N PRO A 71 -5.72 12.83 47.02
CA PRO A 71 -5.30 11.48 46.65
C PRO A 71 -5.89 11.08 45.30
N PRO A 72 -5.19 10.25 44.48
CA PRO A 72 -5.68 9.79 43.20
C PRO A 72 -6.87 8.85 43.36
N PRO A 73 -7.89 8.94 42.46
CA PRO A 73 -8.99 7.96 42.45
C PRO A 73 -8.53 6.63 41.86
N PRO A 74 -9.02 5.48 42.40
CA PRO A 74 -8.76 4.18 41.83
C PRO A 74 -9.75 3.90 40.70
N GLY A 75 -9.26 3.55 39.51
CA GLY A 75 -10.13 3.06 38.43
C GLY A 75 -9.44 3.10 37.08
N ASN A 76 -8.96 1.94 36.60
CA ASN A 76 -8.53 1.69 35.27
C ASN A 76 -9.71 1.81 34.27
N TYR A 77 -9.71 2.84 33.43
CA TYR A 77 -10.46 2.85 32.18
C TYR A 77 -9.48 2.98 31.02
N PRO A 78 -9.58 2.14 29.97
CA PRO A 78 -8.78 2.33 28.77
C PRO A 78 -9.22 3.60 28.04
N PRO A 79 -8.30 4.39 27.48
CA PRO A 79 -8.65 5.61 26.75
C PRO A 79 -9.37 5.28 25.45
N GLN A 80 -10.55 5.87 25.29
CA GLN A 80 -11.39 5.83 24.09
C GLN A 80 -10.73 6.66 23.00
N GLY A 81 -10.58 6.08 21.78
CA GLY A 81 -9.88 6.67 20.65
C GLY A 81 -10.50 7.98 20.18
N GLY A 82 -9.72 9.05 20.21
CA GLY A 82 -10.00 10.30 19.53
C GLY A 82 -9.36 10.31 18.15
N TYR A 83 -10.11 10.78 17.13
CA TYR A 83 -9.60 11.01 15.78
C TYR A 83 -8.51 12.09 15.79
N PRO A 84 -7.38 11.91 15.08
CA PRO A 84 -6.36 12.93 14.98
C PRO A 84 -6.86 14.11 14.11
N PRO A 85 -6.55 15.37 14.48
CA PRO A 85 -6.86 16.53 13.66
C PRO A 85 -6.00 16.57 12.39
N PRO A 86 -6.49 17.12 11.25
CA PRO A 86 -5.70 17.24 10.03
C PRO A 86 -4.67 18.35 10.15
N GLY A 87 -3.41 18.02 9.92
CA GLY A 87 -2.35 18.99 9.62
C GLY A 87 -1.33 19.24 10.74
N ASN A 88 -0.30 18.40 10.80
CA ASN A 88 1.10 18.81 11.00
C ASN A 88 2.00 17.60 10.71
N TYR A 89 2.62 17.56 9.52
CA TYR A 89 3.62 16.54 9.16
C TYR A 89 4.99 16.93 9.75
N GLY A 90 5.09 16.88 11.05
CA GLY A 90 6.34 17.12 11.75
C GLY A 90 6.28 16.61 13.16
N ASN A 91 6.88 15.44 13.38
CA ASN A 91 7.18 14.83 14.66
C ASN A 91 6.34 13.60 15.03
N TYR A 92 6.56 12.46 14.36
CA TYR A 92 6.23 11.16 14.92
C TYR A 92 7.39 10.68 15.81
N GLY A 93 7.59 11.36 16.92
CA GLY A 93 8.40 10.87 18.03
C GLY A 93 7.52 10.16 19.04
N ASN A 94 7.86 8.90 19.32
CA ASN A 94 7.52 8.15 20.52
C ASN A 94 6.12 7.50 20.59
N GLN A 95 5.96 6.35 19.92
CA GLN A 95 5.06 5.30 20.40
C GLN A 95 5.88 4.02 20.56
N ASN A 96 5.98 3.54 21.81
CA ASN A 96 6.59 2.28 22.20
C ASN A 96 5.80 1.06 21.68
N TYR A 97 5.91 0.80 20.38
CA TYR A 97 5.76 -0.55 19.86
C TYR A 97 7.17 -1.13 19.81
N GLY A 98 7.38 -2.34 20.36
CA GLY A 98 8.69 -2.98 20.51
C GLY A 98 9.67 -2.60 19.40
N GLN A 99 10.45 -1.59 19.66
CA GLN A 99 11.39 -1.01 18.71
C GLN A 99 12.49 -2.03 18.46
N THR A 100 12.43 -2.69 17.30
CA THR A 100 13.70 -3.03 16.69
C THR A 100 14.34 -1.71 16.28
N PRO A 101 15.62 -1.45 16.64
CA PRO A 101 16.26 -0.23 16.22
C PRO A 101 16.13 -0.12 14.70
N LEU A 102 15.42 0.91 14.21
CA LEU A 102 15.70 1.46 12.89
C LEU A 102 17.20 1.47 12.80
N GLY A 103 17.82 0.93 11.74
CA GLY A 103 19.27 0.88 11.60
C GLY A 103 19.94 2.18 12.05
N PRO A 104 21.24 2.25 12.24
CA PRO A 104 21.93 3.24 13.05
C PRO A 104 21.61 4.72 12.78
N ASN A 105 20.80 5.02 11.76
CA ASN A 105 20.34 6.37 11.43
C ASN A 105 18.88 6.37 10.96
N PRO A 106 17.89 6.73 11.80
CA PRO A 106 16.48 6.90 11.40
C PRO A 106 16.36 7.92 10.25
N GLY A 107 15.68 7.53 9.17
CA GLY A 107 15.50 8.38 7.98
C GLY A 107 16.62 8.31 6.94
N ARG A 108 17.70 7.56 7.19
CA ARG A 108 18.74 7.31 6.21
C ARG A 108 18.68 5.86 5.75
N LEU A 109 18.48 5.66 4.45
CA LEU A 109 18.44 4.32 3.85
C LEU A 109 19.84 3.70 3.83
N ASP A 110 20.00 2.54 4.48
CA ASP A 110 21.13 1.65 4.33
C ASP A 110 20.76 0.52 3.37
N VAL A 111 21.48 0.42 2.25
CA VAL A 111 21.19 -0.56 1.20
C VAL A 111 21.50 -1.98 1.65
N GLY A 112 22.58 -2.17 2.42
CA GLY A 112 22.90 -3.48 2.97
C GLY A 112 21.83 -3.98 3.95
N ALA A 113 21.35 -3.09 4.82
CA ALA A 113 20.24 -3.39 5.73
C ALA A 113 18.95 -3.72 4.97
N ALA A 114 18.65 -3.00 3.88
CA ALA A 114 17.47 -3.29 3.06
C ALA A 114 17.55 -4.67 2.40
N LEU A 115 18.70 -5.05 1.86
CA LEU A 115 18.90 -6.36 1.25
C LEU A 115 18.82 -7.48 2.28
N SER A 116 19.54 -7.37 3.40
CA SER A 116 19.51 -8.39 4.46
C SER A 116 18.10 -8.55 5.03
N TYR A 117 17.39 -7.43 5.27
CA TYR A 117 15.98 -7.46 5.69
C TYR A 117 15.10 -8.21 4.68
N GLY A 118 15.25 -7.93 3.39
CA GLY A 118 14.52 -8.62 2.32
C GLY A 118 14.76 -10.13 2.33
N PHE A 119 16.01 -10.56 2.47
CA PHE A 119 16.36 -11.98 2.59
C PHE A 119 15.80 -12.64 3.85
N ASP A 120 15.91 -11.99 5.00
CA ASP A 120 15.45 -12.55 6.28
C ASP A 120 13.93 -12.70 6.31
N LYS A 121 13.20 -11.71 5.82
CA LYS A 121 11.74 -11.78 5.68
C LYS A 121 11.30 -12.86 4.69
N PHE A 122 11.97 -12.95 3.55
CA PHE A 122 11.71 -14.02 2.59
C PHE A 122 11.91 -15.40 3.22
N LYS A 123 13.04 -15.65 3.92
CA LYS A 123 13.30 -16.91 4.65
C LYS A 123 12.24 -17.20 5.70
N ALA A 124 11.80 -16.17 6.43
CA ALA A 124 10.82 -16.32 7.49
C ALA A 124 9.40 -16.62 6.98
N ASN A 125 9.10 -16.38 5.69
CA ASN A 125 7.80 -16.59 5.06
C ASN A 125 7.90 -17.16 3.64
N THR A 126 8.80 -18.11 3.40
CA THR A 126 9.18 -18.61 2.06
C THR A 126 7.99 -19.20 1.28
N GLY A 127 7.08 -19.93 1.94
CA GLY A 127 6.00 -20.65 1.26
C GLY A 127 5.09 -19.75 0.41
N PRO A 128 4.41 -18.75 0.98
CA PRO A 128 3.57 -17.82 0.22
C PRO A 128 4.34 -17.06 -0.87
N TRP A 129 5.57 -16.61 -0.58
CA TRP A 129 6.41 -15.90 -1.55
C TRP A 129 6.84 -16.76 -2.72
N LEU A 130 7.31 -17.99 -2.47
CA LEU A 130 7.62 -18.95 -3.55
C LEU A 130 6.37 -19.31 -4.34
N GLY A 131 5.23 -19.50 -3.66
CA GLY A 131 3.98 -19.87 -4.33
C GLY A 131 3.54 -18.83 -5.37
N ILE A 132 3.46 -17.57 -4.99
CA ILE A 132 3.08 -16.49 -5.92
C ILE A 132 4.14 -16.31 -7.01
N THR A 133 5.43 -16.34 -6.65
CA THR A 133 6.51 -16.12 -7.62
C THR A 133 6.61 -17.25 -8.61
N ALA A 134 6.42 -18.51 -8.20
CA ALA A 134 6.41 -19.66 -9.10
C ALA A 134 5.27 -19.57 -10.12
N ILE A 135 4.07 -19.16 -9.71
CA ILE A 135 2.94 -18.96 -10.62
C ILE A 135 3.27 -17.83 -11.61
N VAL A 136 3.73 -16.68 -11.12
CA VAL A 136 4.09 -15.54 -11.97
C VAL A 136 5.21 -15.91 -12.94
N TRP A 137 6.23 -16.62 -12.46
CA TRP A 137 7.35 -17.10 -13.29
C TRP A 137 6.86 -18.05 -14.37
N ALA A 138 6.04 -19.05 -14.03
CA ALA A 138 5.50 -20.02 -14.99
C ALA A 138 4.63 -19.32 -16.07
N VAL A 139 3.76 -18.40 -15.67
CA VAL A 139 2.95 -17.60 -16.59
C VAL A 139 3.84 -16.72 -17.48
N SER A 140 4.87 -16.09 -16.92
CA SER A 140 5.81 -15.24 -17.68
C SER A 140 6.59 -16.05 -18.70
N VAL A 141 7.04 -17.25 -18.34
CA VAL A 141 7.71 -18.19 -19.25
C VAL A 141 6.76 -18.61 -20.36
N ALA A 142 5.51 -18.94 -20.07
CA ALA A 142 4.52 -19.32 -21.08
C ALA A 142 4.26 -18.16 -22.06
N VAL A 143 4.06 -16.94 -21.53
CA VAL A 143 3.89 -15.72 -22.37
C VAL A 143 5.13 -15.47 -23.22
N PHE A 144 6.33 -15.64 -22.66
CA PHE A 144 7.58 -15.49 -23.41
C PHE A 144 7.68 -16.50 -24.56
N ILE A 145 7.38 -17.77 -24.31
CA ILE A 145 7.42 -18.81 -25.33
C ILE A 145 6.43 -18.51 -26.46
N VAL A 146 5.20 -18.13 -26.14
CA VAL A 146 4.17 -17.78 -27.13
C VAL A 146 4.59 -16.55 -27.93
N THR A 147 5.09 -15.52 -27.27
CA THR A 147 5.54 -14.28 -27.94
C THR A 147 6.76 -14.54 -28.81
N PHE A 148 7.74 -15.31 -28.32
CA PHE A 148 8.93 -15.67 -29.10
C PHE A 148 8.58 -16.51 -30.32
N ALA A 149 7.74 -17.53 -30.16
CA ALA A 149 7.29 -18.37 -31.28
C ALA A 149 6.53 -17.57 -32.33
N SER A 150 5.62 -16.65 -31.90
CA SER A 150 4.88 -15.80 -32.83
C SER A 150 5.79 -14.81 -33.58
N THR A 151 6.78 -14.25 -32.90
CA THR A 151 7.79 -13.36 -33.51
C THR A 151 8.66 -14.10 -34.51
N LEU A 152 9.09 -15.32 -34.18
CA LEU A 152 9.89 -16.16 -35.08
C LEU A 152 9.10 -16.54 -36.33
N THR A 153 7.85 -16.98 -36.18
CA THR A 153 6.97 -17.30 -37.32
C THR A 153 6.74 -16.07 -38.24
N ALA A 154 6.50 -14.90 -37.64
CA ALA A 154 6.33 -13.66 -38.39
C ALA A 154 7.62 -13.27 -39.09
N ALA A 155 8.79 -13.46 -38.46
CA ALA A 155 10.10 -13.15 -39.09
C ALA A 155 10.39 -14.07 -40.30
N VAL A 156 10.10 -15.37 -40.17
CA VAL A 156 10.24 -16.33 -41.28
C VAL A 156 9.32 -15.95 -42.44
N ALA A 157 8.04 -15.67 -42.14
CA ALA A 157 7.07 -15.26 -43.17
C ALA A 157 7.43 -13.90 -43.85
N ALA A 158 8.05 -12.98 -43.14
CA ALA A 158 8.56 -11.72 -43.67
C ALA A 158 9.78 -11.97 -44.62
N ALA A 159 10.70 -12.87 -44.20
CA ALA A 159 11.84 -13.25 -45.00
C ALA A 159 11.41 -13.90 -46.34
N ASP A 160 10.41 -14.78 -46.31
CA ASP A 160 9.84 -15.40 -47.52
C ASP A 160 9.22 -14.38 -48.47
N ARG A 161 8.74 -13.24 -47.97
CA ARG A 161 8.21 -12.13 -48.79
C ARG A 161 9.26 -11.09 -49.16
N GLY A 162 10.51 -11.26 -48.76
CA GLY A 162 11.58 -10.28 -48.95
C GLY A 162 11.43 -9.02 -48.12
N GLU A 163 10.62 -9.06 -47.07
CA GLU A 163 10.42 -7.96 -46.13
C GLU A 163 11.48 -7.98 -45.02
N SER A 164 11.78 -6.82 -44.43
CA SER A 164 12.71 -6.77 -43.30
C SER A 164 12.08 -7.37 -42.03
N THR A 165 12.91 -8.04 -41.18
CA THR A 165 12.48 -8.58 -39.89
C THR A 165 11.94 -7.51 -38.92
N ALA A 166 12.29 -6.23 -39.11
CA ALA A 166 11.75 -5.10 -38.38
C ALA A 166 10.22 -4.95 -38.54
N VAL A 167 9.70 -5.26 -39.73
CA VAL A 167 8.24 -5.23 -40.00
C VAL A 167 7.52 -6.32 -39.25
N ALA A 168 8.12 -7.50 -39.09
CA ALA A 168 7.55 -8.60 -38.33
C ALA A 168 7.46 -8.29 -36.81
N ALA A 169 8.49 -7.61 -36.27
CA ALA A 169 8.54 -7.21 -34.85
C ALA A 169 7.49 -6.14 -34.50
N THR A 170 7.07 -5.34 -35.49
CA THR A 170 6.02 -4.33 -35.31
C THR A 170 4.63 -4.80 -35.76
N SER A 171 4.45 -6.11 -35.96
CA SER A 171 3.15 -6.66 -36.31
C SER A 171 2.09 -6.26 -35.26
N GLY A 172 0.87 -5.90 -35.72
CA GLY A 172 -0.20 -5.47 -34.81
C GLY A 172 -0.51 -6.50 -33.72
N ALA A 173 -0.38 -7.80 -34.02
CA ALA A 173 -0.57 -8.89 -33.04
C ALA A 173 0.47 -8.83 -31.92
N PHE A 174 1.76 -8.61 -32.24
CA PHE A 174 2.81 -8.46 -31.25
C PHE A 174 2.57 -7.25 -30.31
N LEU A 175 2.21 -6.11 -30.88
CA LEU A 175 1.89 -4.91 -30.11
C LEU A 175 0.69 -5.12 -29.19
N VAL A 176 -0.36 -5.78 -29.66
CA VAL A 176 -1.55 -6.09 -28.83
C VAL A 176 -1.18 -7.01 -27.67
N VAL A 177 -0.48 -8.12 -27.94
CA VAL A 177 -0.08 -9.08 -26.89
C VAL A 177 0.82 -8.42 -25.85
N THR A 178 1.83 -7.67 -26.26
CA THR A 178 2.75 -6.98 -25.33
C THR A 178 2.06 -5.88 -24.53
N THR A 179 1.12 -5.16 -25.13
CA THR A 179 0.32 -4.15 -24.43
C THR A 179 -0.54 -4.76 -23.34
N ILE A 180 -1.28 -5.84 -23.66
CA ILE A 180 -2.08 -6.57 -22.66
C ILE A 180 -1.19 -7.15 -21.55
N ALA A 181 -0.07 -7.76 -21.90
CA ALA A 181 0.87 -8.31 -20.93
C ALA A 181 1.43 -7.22 -20.01
N THR A 182 1.76 -6.05 -20.52
CA THR A 182 2.22 -4.89 -19.73
C THR A 182 1.15 -4.43 -18.76
N PHE A 183 -0.09 -4.27 -19.22
CA PHE A 183 -1.20 -3.89 -18.36
C PHE A 183 -1.46 -4.89 -17.23
N VAL A 184 -1.52 -6.19 -17.54
CA VAL A 184 -1.73 -7.26 -16.58
C VAL A 184 -0.57 -7.35 -15.58
N SER A 185 0.67 -7.17 -16.02
CA SER A 185 1.85 -7.23 -15.15
C SER A 185 1.81 -6.19 -14.02
N TYR A 186 1.10 -5.08 -14.20
CA TYR A 186 0.90 -4.09 -13.15
C TYR A 186 0.07 -4.61 -11.98
N PHE A 187 -0.97 -5.42 -12.25
CA PHE A 187 -1.77 -6.07 -11.20
C PHE A 187 -0.98 -7.13 -10.46
N VAL A 188 -0.12 -7.85 -11.17
CA VAL A 188 0.82 -8.79 -10.56
C VAL A 188 1.77 -8.04 -9.63
N ASN A 189 2.32 -6.90 -10.09
CA ASN A 189 3.19 -6.06 -9.26
C ASN A 189 2.43 -5.49 -8.05
N ALA A 190 1.16 -5.10 -8.20
CA ALA A 190 0.31 -4.68 -7.09
C ALA A 190 0.12 -5.78 -6.03
N ALA A 191 -0.04 -7.04 -6.46
CA ALA A 191 -0.08 -8.18 -5.55
C ALA A 191 1.23 -8.34 -4.77
N TYR A 192 2.38 -8.24 -5.42
CA TYR A 192 3.69 -8.28 -4.76
C TYR A 192 3.85 -7.14 -3.75
N VAL A 193 3.53 -5.90 -4.15
CA VAL A 193 3.60 -4.72 -3.27
C VAL A 193 2.67 -4.89 -2.07
N ARG A 194 1.44 -5.40 -2.27
CA ARG A 194 0.52 -5.69 -1.17
C ARG A 194 1.11 -6.67 -0.17
N GLY A 195 1.67 -7.79 -0.65
CA GLY A 195 2.35 -8.76 0.20
C GLY A 195 3.55 -8.17 0.94
N ALA A 196 4.35 -7.34 0.25
CA ALA A 196 5.52 -6.69 0.85
C ALA A 196 5.16 -5.65 1.91
N LEU A 197 4.07 -4.90 1.72
CA LEU A 197 3.54 -3.97 2.72
C LEU A 197 3.06 -4.70 3.98
N ASP A 198 2.37 -5.84 3.80
CA ASP A 198 1.95 -6.68 4.93
C ASP A 198 3.17 -7.33 5.62
N GLU A 199 4.21 -7.75 4.87
CA GLU A 199 5.44 -8.33 5.42
C GLU A 199 6.28 -7.31 6.21
N THR A 200 6.34 -6.06 5.73
CA THR A 200 7.21 -5.02 6.31
C THR A 200 6.54 -4.25 7.43
N GLY A 201 5.24 -4.09 7.43
CA GLY A 201 4.52 -3.25 8.40
C GLY A 201 3.22 -3.83 8.94
N GLY A 202 2.78 -5.00 8.45
CA GLY A 202 1.55 -5.64 8.90
C GLY A 202 1.68 -6.33 10.27
N PRO A 203 0.56 -6.50 11.00
CA PRO A 203 0.53 -7.19 12.28
C PRO A 203 0.78 -8.70 12.16
N GLN A 204 0.59 -9.27 10.99
CA GLN A 204 0.75 -10.70 10.70
C GLN A 204 1.47 -10.89 9.36
N LYS A 205 2.19 -12.01 9.23
CA LYS A 205 2.82 -12.41 7.97
C LYS A 205 1.75 -12.61 6.89
N PRO A 206 1.96 -12.16 5.65
CA PRO A 206 1.01 -12.38 4.58
C PRO A 206 0.87 -13.87 4.26
N THR A 207 -0.37 -14.34 4.20
CA THR A 207 -0.72 -15.63 3.59
C THR A 207 -0.83 -15.47 2.08
N PHE A 208 -0.79 -16.59 1.33
CA PHE A 208 -0.93 -16.57 -0.13
C PHE A 208 -2.15 -15.77 -0.62
N GLY A 209 -3.31 -15.92 0.04
CA GLY A 209 -4.53 -15.18 -0.33
C GLY A 209 -4.45 -13.68 -0.10
N ARG A 210 -3.59 -13.19 0.79
CA ARG A 210 -3.44 -11.76 1.10
C ARG A 210 -2.84 -10.98 -0.07
N PHE A 211 -2.00 -11.59 -0.89
CA PHE A 211 -1.43 -10.94 -2.08
C PHE A 211 -2.52 -10.45 -3.06
N PHE A 212 -3.65 -11.15 -3.12
CA PHE A 212 -4.75 -10.83 -4.03
C PHE A 212 -5.82 -9.90 -3.42
N GLN A 213 -5.69 -9.52 -2.15
CA GLN A 213 -6.57 -8.56 -1.49
C GLN A 213 -6.15 -7.12 -1.81
N LEU A 214 -6.27 -6.75 -3.09
CA LEU A 214 -5.94 -5.42 -3.58
C LEU A 214 -6.98 -4.41 -3.14
N THR A 215 -6.52 -3.31 -2.58
CA THR A 215 -7.31 -2.12 -2.28
C THR A 215 -7.17 -1.11 -3.41
N ASN A 216 -8.18 -0.26 -3.61
CA ASN A 216 -8.12 0.83 -4.60
C ASN A 216 -7.86 0.37 -6.05
N VAL A 217 -8.45 -0.77 -6.42
CA VAL A 217 -8.29 -1.40 -7.75
C VAL A 217 -8.51 -0.42 -8.92
N PRO A 218 -9.50 0.50 -8.91
CA PRO A 218 -9.66 1.47 -9.99
C PRO A 218 -8.41 2.35 -10.19
N GLN A 219 -7.77 2.80 -9.12
CA GLN A 219 -6.58 3.64 -9.23
C GLN A 219 -5.34 2.82 -9.66
N ILE A 220 -5.26 1.54 -9.27
CA ILE A 220 -4.25 0.63 -9.81
C ILE A 220 -4.43 0.49 -11.32
N ALA A 221 -5.66 0.34 -11.82
CA ALA A 221 -5.95 0.27 -13.25
C ALA A 221 -5.58 1.56 -13.98
N VAL A 222 -5.85 2.72 -13.39
CA VAL A 222 -5.44 4.03 -13.97
C VAL A 222 -3.91 4.12 -14.04
N LEU A 223 -3.18 3.73 -12.96
CA LEU A 223 -1.72 3.74 -12.95
C LEU A 223 -1.15 2.76 -13.98
N ALA A 224 -1.73 1.56 -14.09
CA ALA A 224 -1.38 0.57 -15.11
C ALA A 224 -1.60 1.11 -16.53
N LEU A 225 -2.71 1.81 -16.77
CA LEU A 225 -3.01 2.43 -18.07
C LEU A 225 -1.99 3.52 -18.40
N ILE A 226 -1.67 4.41 -17.46
CA ILE A 226 -0.66 5.46 -17.66
C ILE A 226 0.67 4.83 -18.07
N TRP A 227 1.12 3.80 -17.37
CA TRP A 227 2.37 3.10 -17.66
C TRP A 227 2.33 2.38 -19.02
N THR A 228 1.23 1.72 -19.33
CA THR A 228 1.04 1.00 -20.59
C THR A 228 1.07 1.96 -21.77
N VAL A 229 0.34 3.08 -21.69
CA VAL A 229 0.35 4.12 -22.72
C VAL A 229 1.74 4.71 -22.89
N ALA A 230 2.43 5.05 -21.80
CA ALA A 230 3.80 5.56 -21.86
C ALA A 230 4.74 4.54 -22.52
N SER A 231 4.64 3.25 -22.18
CA SER A 231 5.46 2.19 -22.77
C SER A 231 5.21 2.02 -24.27
N VAL A 232 3.94 2.05 -24.70
CA VAL A 232 3.58 1.95 -26.12
C VAL A 232 4.08 3.18 -26.89
N VAL A 233 3.82 4.39 -26.39
CA VAL A 233 4.26 5.62 -27.07
C VAL A 233 5.78 5.69 -27.19
N LEU A 234 6.50 5.36 -26.12
CA LEU A 234 7.97 5.40 -26.11
C LEU A 234 8.62 4.27 -26.91
N SER A 235 7.89 3.18 -27.20
CA SER A 235 8.41 2.09 -28.07
C SER A 235 8.64 2.52 -29.52
N PHE A 236 7.99 3.60 -29.98
CA PHE A 236 8.21 4.16 -31.34
C PHE A 236 9.53 4.92 -31.47
N VAL A 237 10.23 5.22 -30.36
CA VAL A 237 11.57 5.85 -30.38
C VAL A 237 12.54 4.92 -29.62
N PRO A 238 13.08 3.88 -30.25
CA PRO A 238 13.64 2.71 -29.52
C PRO A 238 14.71 3.05 -28.49
N PHE A 239 15.76 3.75 -28.85
CA PHE A 239 16.85 4.05 -27.89
C PHE A 239 16.43 5.08 -26.84
N LEU A 240 15.95 6.24 -27.30
CA LEU A 240 15.54 7.33 -26.41
C LEU A 240 14.35 6.92 -25.55
N GLY A 241 13.39 6.20 -26.12
CA GLY A 241 12.22 5.70 -25.40
C GLY A 241 12.61 4.73 -24.28
N THR A 242 13.55 3.84 -24.53
CA THR A 242 14.08 2.94 -23.49
C THR A 242 14.74 3.70 -22.33
N VAL A 243 15.58 4.70 -22.65
CA VAL A 243 16.21 5.55 -21.62
C VAL A 243 15.15 6.30 -20.82
N LEU A 244 14.15 6.88 -21.48
CA LEU A 244 13.05 7.58 -20.79
C LEU A 244 12.23 6.65 -19.90
N LEU A 245 11.93 5.41 -20.34
CA LEU A 245 11.23 4.42 -19.51
C LEU A 245 12.04 4.04 -18.27
N ILE A 246 13.35 3.92 -18.38
CA ILE A 246 14.24 3.66 -17.22
C ILE A 246 14.16 4.83 -16.23
N VAL A 247 14.25 6.06 -16.71
CA VAL A 247 14.18 7.26 -15.87
C VAL A 247 12.81 7.39 -15.21
N ILE A 248 11.73 7.24 -15.98
CA ILE A 248 10.36 7.28 -15.44
C ILE A 248 10.14 6.14 -14.41
N GLY A 249 10.61 4.94 -14.70
CA GLY A 249 10.53 3.79 -13.81
C GLY A 249 11.30 4.01 -12.51
N PHE A 250 12.49 4.62 -12.58
CA PHE A 250 13.26 5.03 -11.41
C PHE A 250 12.49 6.04 -10.54
N LEU A 251 11.94 7.09 -11.15
CA LEU A 251 11.20 8.13 -10.44
C LEU A 251 9.86 7.62 -9.87
N ALA A 252 9.18 6.73 -10.58
CA ALA A 252 7.89 6.16 -10.19
C ALA A 252 8.00 4.86 -9.38
N ASN A 253 9.21 4.48 -8.94
CA ASN A 253 9.47 3.19 -8.26
C ASN A 253 8.59 2.94 -7.04
N PHE A 254 8.24 3.96 -6.27
CA PHE A 254 7.37 3.87 -5.11
C PHE A 254 5.89 4.21 -5.38
N ALA A 255 5.51 4.55 -6.63
CA ALA A 255 4.16 5.01 -6.93
C ALA A 255 3.09 3.99 -6.52
N LEU A 256 3.27 2.72 -6.90
CA LEU A 256 2.34 1.65 -6.54
C LEU A 256 2.29 1.41 -5.03
N THR A 257 3.41 1.56 -4.34
CA THR A 257 3.49 1.46 -2.87
C THR A 257 2.70 2.58 -2.20
N PHE A 258 2.86 3.83 -2.63
CA PHE A 258 2.06 4.96 -2.13
C PHE A 258 0.57 4.79 -2.39
N LEU A 259 0.21 4.33 -3.58
CA LEU A 259 -1.17 4.09 -3.97
C LEU A 259 -1.86 3.07 -3.04
N ILE A 260 -1.20 1.95 -2.77
CA ILE A 260 -1.76 0.85 -1.96
C ILE A 260 -1.70 1.18 -0.46
N ASP A 261 -0.57 1.71 0.03
CA ASP A 261 -0.35 1.97 1.46
C ASP A 261 -1.15 3.17 1.97
N ARG A 262 -1.21 4.25 1.18
CA ARG A 262 -1.86 5.51 1.57
C ARG A 262 -3.20 5.76 0.87
N ASN A 263 -3.68 4.80 0.10
CA ASN A 263 -4.92 4.89 -0.69
C ASN A 263 -4.97 6.16 -1.57
N GLN A 264 -3.83 6.55 -2.14
CA GLN A 264 -3.71 7.74 -2.99
C GLN A 264 -4.31 7.48 -4.38
N SER A 265 -4.66 8.56 -5.09
CA SER A 265 -4.94 8.48 -6.53
C SER A 265 -3.67 8.16 -7.31
N ALA A 266 -3.82 7.65 -8.55
CA ALA A 266 -2.68 7.31 -9.42
C ALA A 266 -1.73 8.51 -9.62
N ILE A 267 -2.29 9.71 -9.86
CA ILE A 267 -1.49 10.92 -10.09
C ILE A 267 -0.77 11.38 -8.82
N GLU A 268 -1.45 11.35 -7.66
CA GLU A 268 -0.83 11.71 -6.38
C GLU A 268 0.29 10.73 -6.00
N SER A 269 0.08 9.44 -6.24
CA SER A 269 1.09 8.41 -5.97
C SER A 269 2.34 8.57 -6.83
N ILE A 270 2.20 8.95 -8.10
CA ILE A 270 3.33 9.30 -8.97
C ILE A 270 4.08 10.52 -8.42
N LYS A 271 3.37 11.59 -8.06
CA LYS A 271 4.00 12.80 -7.49
C LYS A 271 4.72 12.50 -6.19
N SER A 272 4.09 11.73 -5.29
CA SER A 272 4.69 11.31 -4.01
C SER A 272 5.95 10.45 -4.23
N SER A 273 5.92 9.55 -5.23
CA SER A 273 7.08 8.74 -5.60
C SER A 273 8.24 9.57 -6.12
N ILE A 274 7.97 10.51 -7.03
CA ILE A 274 8.98 11.42 -7.59
C ILE A 274 9.62 12.25 -6.46
N ASP A 275 8.81 12.86 -5.60
CA ASP A 275 9.30 13.67 -4.49
C ASP A 275 10.19 12.86 -3.53
N LEU A 276 9.76 11.64 -3.14
CA LEU A 276 10.54 10.75 -2.30
C LEU A 276 11.86 10.34 -2.95
N THR A 277 11.81 9.94 -4.23
CA THR A 277 12.97 9.47 -4.98
C THR A 277 13.98 10.59 -5.21
N VAL A 278 13.54 11.79 -5.58
CA VAL A 278 14.41 12.94 -5.82
C VAL A 278 15.08 13.39 -4.51
N LYS A 279 14.35 13.45 -3.40
CA LYS A 279 14.90 13.79 -2.08
C LYS A 279 15.93 12.78 -1.59
N ASN A 280 15.84 11.54 -2.03
CA ASN A 280 16.71 10.43 -1.62
C ASN A 280 17.42 9.79 -2.80
N PHE A 281 17.78 10.57 -3.83
CA PHE A 281 18.27 10.08 -5.11
C PHE A 281 19.41 9.06 -4.99
N GLY A 282 20.47 9.40 -4.28
CA GLY A 282 21.67 8.55 -4.15
C GLY A 282 21.38 7.18 -3.51
N PRO A 283 20.80 7.14 -2.30
CA PRO A 283 20.45 5.89 -1.64
C PRO A 283 19.44 5.03 -2.42
N VAL A 284 18.44 5.65 -3.05
CA VAL A 284 17.45 4.91 -3.88
C VAL A 284 18.09 4.37 -5.14
N LEU A 285 18.93 5.15 -5.82
CA LEU A 285 19.67 4.68 -7.00
C LEU A 285 20.56 3.49 -6.64
N LEU A 286 21.32 3.58 -5.56
CA LEU A 286 22.21 2.52 -5.12
C LEU A 286 21.43 1.24 -4.76
N LEU A 287 20.28 1.38 -4.10
CA LEU A 287 19.41 0.24 -3.81
C LEU A 287 18.93 -0.43 -5.11
N LEU A 288 18.39 0.35 -6.06
CA LEU A 288 17.87 -0.22 -7.31
C LEU A 288 18.98 -0.87 -8.15
N LEU A 289 20.19 -0.31 -8.16
CA LEU A 289 21.35 -0.93 -8.81
C LEU A 289 21.72 -2.27 -8.13
N ALA A 290 21.73 -2.31 -6.80
CA ALA A 290 21.99 -3.55 -6.08
C ALA A 290 20.90 -4.61 -6.34
N LEU A 291 19.62 -4.21 -6.37
CA LEU A 291 18.50 -5.09 -6.72
C LEU A 291 18.60 -5.57 -8.17
N ALA A 292 18.97 -4.70 -9.10
CA ALA A 292 19.22 -5.10 -10.49
C ALA A 292 20.34 -6.13 -10.59
N ALA A 293 21.42 -5.96 -9.84
CA ALA A 293 22.55 -6.90 -9.82
C ALA A 293 22.13 -8.29 -9.29
N ILE A 294 21.40 -8.37 -8.18
CA ILE A 294 20.95 -9.67 -7.66
C ILE A 294 19.94 -10.34 -8.59
N ASN A 295 19.06 -9.58 -9.24
CA ASN A 295 18.10 -10.10 -10.22
C ASN A 295 18.82 -10.56 -11.49
N PHE A 296 19.87 -9.86 -11.93
CA PHE A 296 20.71 -10.29 -13.05
C PHE A 296 21.35 -11.66 -12.77
N VAL A 297 21.91 -11.86 -11.56
CA VAL A 297 22.41 -13.17 -11.14
C VAL A 297 21.27 -14.21 -11.16
N GLY A 298 20.07 -13.84 -10.72
CA GLY A 298 18.89 -14.70 -10.78
C GLY A 298 18.52 -15.14 -12.20
N ILE A 299 18.67 -14.26 -13.18
CA ILE A 299 18.44 -14.54 -14.60
C ILE A 299 19.50 -15.51 -15.14
N VAL A 300 20.77 -15.27 -14.85
CA VAL A 300 21.92 -16.11 -15.30
C VAL A 300 21.76 -17.56 -14.82
N LEU A 301 21.15 -17.78 -13.67
CA LEU A 301 20.78 -19.11 -13.15
C LEU A 301 19.53 -19.67 -13.83
N CYS A 302 19.44 -19.57 -15.15
CA CYS A 302 18.29 -20.02 -15.99
C CYS A 302 16.93 -19.39 -15.55
N GLY A 303 16.97 -18.21 -14.93
CA GLY A 303 15.79 -17.54 -14.41
C GLY A 303 15.22 -18.13 -13.11
N LEU A 304 15.68 -19.32 -12.68
CA LEU A 304 15.23 -19.94 -11.44
C LEU A 304 15.61 -19.13 -10.20
N GLY A 305 16.71 -18.40 -10.25
CA GLY A 305 17.11 -17.49 -9.17
C GLY A 305 16.09 -16.37 -8.91
N LEU A 306 15.30 -16.00 -9.91
CA LEU A 306 14.24 -15.00 -9.77
C LEU A 306 13.13 -15.42 -8.78
N LEU A 307 12.96 -16.73 -8.55
CA LEU A 307 12.03 -17.23 -7.52
C LEU A 307 12.38 -16.73 -6.11
N ILE A 308 13.64 -16.38 -5.89
CA ILE A 308 14.15 -15.83 -4.63
C ILE A 308 14.36 -14.32 -4.76
N THR A 309 15.05 -13.88 -5.82
CA THR A 309 15.51 -12.49 -5.91
C THR A 309 14.37 -11.50 -6.17
N LEU A 310 13.27 -11.88 -6.84
CA LEU A 310 12.11 -11.01 -7.00
C LEU A 310 11.39 -10.72 -5.67
N PRO A 311 10.99 -11.72 -4.86
CA PRO A 311 10.44 -11.45 -3.52
C PRO A 311 11.35 -10.58 -2.67
N VAL A 312 12.64 -10.93 -2.61
CA VAL A 312 13.64 -10.16 -1.86
C VAL A 312 13.68 -8.70 -2.32
N SER A 313 13.68 -8.47 -3.64
CA SER A 313 13.71 -7.13 -4.22
C SER A 313 12.48 -6.30 -3.83
N VAL A 314 11.29 -6.89 -3.90
CA VAL A 314 10.06 -6.18 -3.54
C VAL A 314 10.00 -5.88 -2.04
N ILE A 315 10.40 -6.83 -1.18
CA ILE A 315 10.46 -6.61 0.26
C ILE A 315 11.49 -5.53 0.60
N ALA A 316 12.69 -5.57 0.01
CA ALA A 316 13.73 -4.57 0.24
C ALA A 316 13.32 -3.17 -0.23
N THR A 317 12.61 -3.05 -1.36
CA THR A 317 12.06 -1.79 -1.86
C THR A 317 11.00 -1.23 -0.89
N ASN A 318 10.12 -2.09 -0.36
CA ASN A 318 9.11 -1.67 0.61
C ASN A 318 9.72 -1.35 1.99
N TYR A 319 10.79 -2.03 2.39
CA TYR A 319 11.60 -1.62 3.54
C TYR A 319 12.16 -0.20 3.36
N ALA A 320 12.77 0.08 2.20
CA ALA A 320 13.27 1.41 1.89
C ALA A 320 12.17 2.47 1.93
N TYR A 321 11.00 2.18 1.35
CA TYR A 321 9.83 3.05 1.45
C TYR A 321 9.45 3.36 2.91
N ARG A 322 9.36 2.33 3.78
CA ARG A 322 9.03 2.50 5.20
C ARG A 322 10.08 3.35 5.94
N VAL A 323 11.38 3.07 5.73
CA VAL A 323 12.48 3.84 6.34
C VAL A 323 12.43 5.31 5.91
N LEU A 324 12.27 5.57 4.61
CA LEU A 324 12.30 6.92 4.05
C LEU A 324 11.03 7.73 4.37
N THR A 325 9.89 7.07 4.60
CA THR A 325 8.63 7.73 4.96
C THR A 325 8.33 7.73 6.45
N GLY A 326 9.19 7.11 7.29
CA GLY A 326 8.96 6.96 8.73
C GLY A 326 7.81 6.02 9.07
N GLY A 327 7.48 5.09 8.18
CA GLY A 327 6.40 4.12 8.38
C GLY A 327 6.78 3.01 9.36
N PRO A 328 5.78 2.24 9.86
CA PRO A 328 6.03 1.13 10.77
C PRO A 328 6.85 0.04 10.09
N LEU A 329 7.83 -0.53 10.83
CA LEU A 329 8.63 -1.67 10.40
C LEU A 329 8.48 -2.81 11.40
N THR A 330 8.23 -4.01 10.90
CA THR A 330 8.27 -5.24 11.69
C THR A 330 9.70 -5.77 11.76
N PRO A 331 10.14 -6.37 12.90
CA PRO A 331 11.48 -6.95 13.01
C PRO A 331 11.77 -7.98 11.92
N ALA A 332 13.01 -8.04 11.44
CA ALA A 332 13.51 -9.16 10.68
C ALA A 332 13.65 -10.35 11.64
N ARG A 333 12.74 -11.34 11.58
CA ARG A 333 12.80 -12.55 12.40
C ARG A 333 12.71 -13.77 11.50
#